data_e1be2f6c320577d787e9b346b12e55e1
#
_entry.id   e1be2f6c320577d787e9b346b12e55e1
#
_cell.length_a   1.000
_cell.length_b   1.000
_cell.length_c   1.000
_cell.angle_alpha   90.00
_cell.angle_beta   90.00
_cell.angle_gamma   90.00
#
_symmetry.space_group_name_H-M   'P 1'
#
loop_
_entity.id
_entity.type
_entity.pdbx_description
1 polymer ?
#
loop_
_entity_poly.entity_id
_entity_poly.type
_entity_poly.pdbx_seq_one_letter_code
_entity_poly.pdbx_strand_id
1 'polypeptide(L)'
;MSASAILKRAAAAALMGVALLGCPTASTAQNHPLFATVGAETKAPIGWIEFCSEYDPECKTKPSQARDVVLTTAAWKDLVRVNRWVNSNVKPMTDLEHWGVVERWNYPDDGYGDCEDYVLEKRRMLMQAGWPREALLITVVRDQHGDGHAILTVKSDKGEFILDNQRDDILLWADTGYRFVKRQSQSDPNVWVSLGEPHPAPLTATPR
;
A
#
# COMPACT_ATOMS: atom_id res chain seq x y z
N MET A 1 -58.19 -73.23 -28.88
CA MET A 1 -57.92 -72.45 -27.70
C MET A 1 -56.63 -71.72 -27.97
N SER A 2 -56.75 -70.41 -28.25
CA SER A 2 -55.72 -69.60 -28.87
C SER A 2 -55.02 -68.83 -27.80
N ALA A 3 -53.69 -68.86 -27.73
CA ALA A 3 -52.86 -68.04 -26.87
C ALA A 3 -52.15 -67.00 -27.75
N SER A 4 -52.55 -65.77 -27.59
CA SER A 4 -51.92 -64.59 -28.24
C SER A 4 -50.63 -64.17 -27.51
N ALA A 5 -49.53 -64.18 -28.24
CA ALA A 5 -48.26 -63.69 -27.79
C ALA A 5 -48.16 -62.14 -28.01
N ILE A 6 -47.98 -61.39 -26.95
CA ILE A 6 -47.75 -59.95 -26.97
C ILE A 6 -46.25 -59.67 -27.04
N LEU A 7 -45.84 -59.12 -28.18
CA LEU A 7 -44.44 -58.69 -28.44
C LEU A 7 -44.14 -57.32 -27.79
N LYS A 8 -43.35 -57.29 -26.73
CA LYS A 8 -42.86 -56.01 -26.10
C LYS A 8 -41.65 -55.53 -26.87
N ARG A 9 -41.78 -54.40 -27.55
CA ARG A 9 -40.66 -53.65 -28.13
C ARG A 9 -40.00 -52.86 -27.04
N ALA A 10 -38.73 -53.15 -26.72
CA ALA A 10 -37.89 -52.32 -25.89
C ALA A 10 -37.25 -51.19 -26.73
N ALA A 11 -37.55 -49.96 -26.41
CA ALA A 11 -36.89 -48.81 -27.00
C ALA A 11 -35.62 -48.50 -26.18
N ALA A 12 -34.45 -48.63 -26.81
CA ALA A 12 -33.17 -48.20 -26.23
C ALA A 12 -33.00 -46.70 -26.43
N ALA A 13 -33.03 -45.93 -25.35
CA ALA A 13 -32.67 -44.52 -25.34
C ALA A 13 -31.14 -44.38 -25.22
N ALA A 14 -30.50 -43.90 -26.28
CA ALA A 14 -29.09 -43.56 -26.27
C ALA A 14 -28.89 -42.19 -25.58
N LEU A 15 -28.32 -42.16 -24.39
CA LEU A 15 -27.86 -40.97 -23.71
C LEU A 15 -26.52 -40.52 -24.32
N MET A 16 -26.53 -39.47 -25.15
CA MET A 16 -25.32 -38.75 -25.56
C MET A 16 -24.83 -37.92 -24.39
N GLY A 17 -23.80 -38.37 -23.70
CA GLY A 17 -23.06 -37.57 -22.71
C GLY A 17 -22.21 -36.52 -23.40
N VAL A 18 -22.58 -35.25 -23.26
CA VAL A 18 -21.73 -34.12 -23.66
C VAL A 18 -20.64 -33.98 -22.60
N ALA A 19 -19.42 -34.39 -22.92
CA ALA A 19 -18.24 -34.13 -22.10
C ALA A 19 -17.85 -32.65 -22.26
N LEU A 20 -18.14 -31.83 -21.25
CA LEU A 20 -17.63 -30.48 -21.13
C LEU A 20 -16.13 -30.58 -20.81
N LEU A 21 -15.28 -30.40 -21.81
CA LEU A 21 -13.86 -30.17 -21.66
C LEU A 21 -13.65 -28.79 -21.00
N GLY A 22 -13.56 -28.78 -19.68
CA GLY A 22 -13.13 -27.60 -18.94
C GLY A 22 -11.68 -27.27 -19.30
N CYS A 23 -11.44 -26.23 -20.09
CA CYS A 23 -10.11 -25.66 -20.26
C CYS A 23 -9.63 -25.16 -18.89
N PRO A 24 -8.46 -25.62 -18.39
CA PRO A 24 -7.85 -25.00 -17.24
C PRO A 24 -7.46 -23.57 -17.63
N THR A 25 -8.12 -22.56 -17.05
CA THR A 25 -7.66 -21.19 -17.12
C THR A 25 -6.37 -21.11 -16.33
N ALA A 26 -5.24 -21.05 -17.03
CA ALA A 26 -3.95 -20.75 -16.40
C ALA A 26 -4.08 -19.35 -15.79
N SER A 27 -4.15 -19.29 -14.46
CA SER A 27 -3.99 -18.05 -13.70
C SER A 27 -2.56 -17.58 -13.92
N THR A 28 -2.36 -16.58 -14.77
CA THR A 28 -1.09 -15.88 -14.87
C THR A 28 -0.89 -15.12 -13.56
N ALA A 29 0.01 -15.61 -12.71
CA ALA A 29 0.49 -14.84 -11.58
C ALA A 29 1.04 -13.52 -12.14
N GLN A 30 0.37 -12.41 -11.83
CA GLN A 30 0.87 -11.09 -12.18
C GLN A 30 2.15 -10.87 -11.37
N ASN A 31 3.27 -10.82 -12.09
CA ASN A 31 4.57 -10.57 -11.50
C ASN A 31 4.66 -9.07 -11.21
N HIS A 32 4.15 -8.65 -10.06
CA HIS A 32 4.18 -7.25 -9.63
C HIS A 32 5.62 -6.84 -9.34
N PRO A 33 6.05 -5.63 -9.77
CA PRO A 33 7.39 -5.16 -9.48
C PRO A 33 7.60 -4.99 -7.97
N LEU A 34 8.72 -5.49 -7.46
CA LEU A 34 9.04 -5.41 -6.03
C LEU A 34 9.39 -3.98 -5.59
N PHE A 35 9.87 -3.16 -6.50
CA PHE A 35 10.33 -1.79 -6.24
C PHE A 35 9.65 -0.80 -7.18
N ALA A 36 9.25 0.35 -6.64
CA ALA A 36 8.72 1.45 -7.43
C ALA A 36 9.83 2.13 -8.24
N THR A 37 9.50 2.54 -9.46
CA THR A 37 10.42 3.33 -10.29
C THR A 37 10.54 4.74 -9.71
N VAL A 38 11.78 5.14 -9.41
CA VAL A 38 12.10 6.48 -8.90
C VAL A 38 12.35 7.41 -10.08
N GLY A 39 11.63 8.51 -10.14
CA GLY A 39 11.78 9.56 -11.14
C GLY A 39 12.65 10.73 -10.67
N ALA A 40 12.41 11.89 -11.27
CA ALA A 40 13.16 13.11 -10.97
C ALA A 40 12.81 13.69 -9.57
N GLU A 41 13.68 14.55 -9.08
CA GLU A 41 13.40 15.36 -7.90
C GLU A 41 12.15 16.22 -8.09
N THR A 42 11.41 16.40 -7.01
CA THR A 42 10.17 17.17 -6.97
C THR A 42 10.07 17.97 -5.67
N LYS A 43 9.09 18.85 -5.59
CA LYS A 43 8.87 19.66 -4.38
C LYS A 43 8.37 18.79 -3.23
N ALA A 44 8.90 19.01 -2.03
CA ALA A 44 8.35 18.45 -0.80
C ALA A 44 6.88 18.89 -0.61
N PRO A 45 6.05 18.10 0.11
CA PRO A 45 4.77 18.58 0.63
C PRO A 45 4.97 19.81 1.52
N ILE A 46 3.99 20.71 1.51
CA ILE A 46 4.09 21.90 2.37
C ILE A 46 4.11 21.50 3.85
N GLY A 47 3.29 20.51 4.24
CA GLY A 47 3.25 20.00 5.61
C GLY A 47 4.61 19.47 6.08
N TRP A 48 5.41 18.79 5.21
CA TRP A 48 6.78 18.41 5.56
C TRP A 48 7.69 19.60 5.82
N ILE A 49 7.57 20.68 5.02
CA ILE A 49 8.38 21.88 5.18
C ILE A 49 8.05 22.58 6.51
N GLU A 50 6.77 22.66 6.86
CA GLU A 50 6.28 23.25 8.10
C GLU A 50 6.65 22.37 9.31
N PHE A 51 6.50 21.05 9.20
CA PHE A 51 6.96 20.08 10.20
C PHE A 51 8.45 20.25 10.50
N CYS A 52 9.29 20.43 9.48
CA CYS A 52 10.72 20.67 9.65
C CYS A 52 11.05 21.96 10.40
N SER A 53 10.20 22.98 10.36
CA SER A 53 10.39 24.22 11.11
C SER A 53 10.07 24.04 12.60
N GLU A 54 9.18 23.11 12.94
CA GLU A 54 8.78 22.82 14.32
C GLU A 54 9.64 21.69 14.92
N TYR A 55 9.91 20.63 14.15
CA TYR A 55 10.68 19.44 14.54
C TYR A 55 12.05 19.41 13.85
N ASP A 56 12.83 20.47 14.00
CA ASP A 56 14.12 20.72 13.37
C ASP A 56 15.11 19.53 13.38
N PRO A 57 15.27 18.74 14.47
CA PRO A 57 16.15 17.57 14.48
C PRO A 57 15.79 16.49 13.46
N GLU A 58 14.52 16.37 13.07
CA GLU A 58 14.05 15.38 12.09
C GLU A 58 14.58 15.68 10.67
N CYS A 59 14.84 16.95 10.38
CA CYS A 59 15.20 17.45 9.06
C CYS A 59 16.66 17.87 8.93
N LYS A 60 17.33 18.21 10.03
CA LYS A 60 18.75 18.57 10.05
C LYS A 60 19.68 17.35 10.04
N THR A 61 19.31 16.32 9.29
CA THR A 61 20.15 15.15 9.12
C THR A 61 21.09 15.34 7.93
N LYS A 62 22.34 14.89 8.08
CA LYS A 62 23.26 14.85 6.94
C LYS A 62 22.77 13.81 5.93
N PRO A 63 22.95 14.08 4.62
CA PRO A 63 22.76 13.04 3.62
C PRO A 63 23.55 11.78 3.97
N SER A 64 22.93 10.63 3.79
CA SER A 64 23.48 9.31 4.12
C SER A 64 23.42 8.39 2.91
N GLN A 65 24.13 7.29 2.97
CA GLN A 65 24.04 6.27 1.92
C GLN A 65 22.69 5.57 1.99
N ALA A 66 22.04 5.38 0.83
CA ALA A 66 20.81 4.59 0.73
C ALA A 66 21.02 3.18 1.33
N ARG A 67 20.06 2.74 2.14
CA ARG A 67 20.15 1.49 2.88
C ARG A 67 18.80 0.81 2.95
N ASP A 68 18.70 -0.39 2.38
CA ASP A 68 17.53 -1.24 2.52
C ASP A 68 17.67 -2.13 3.78
N VAL A 69 16.56 -2.55 4.35
CA VAL A 69 16.53 -3.45 5.51
C VAL A 69 16.57 -4.90 5.03
N VAL A 70 17.29 -5.76 5.73
CA VAL A 70 17.14 -7.21 5.57
C VAL A 70 15.87 -7.65 6.27
N LEU A 71 14.86 -8.05 5.48
CA LEU A 71 13.53 -8.39 5.99
C LEU A 71 13.51 -9.82 6.56
N THR A 72 13.94 -9.94 7.80
CA THR A 72 13.85 -11.18 8.59
C THR A 72 12.43 -11.37 9.14
N THR A 73 12.13 -12.57 9.65
CA THR A 73 10.88 -12.84 10.37
C THR A 73 10.70 -11.91 11.59
N ALA A 74 11.78 -11.57 12.30
CA ALA A 74 11.73 -10.63 13.41
C ALA A 74 11.40 -9.22 12.93
N ALA A 75 12.06 -8.74 11.88
CA ALA A 75 11.78 -7.45 11.27
C ALA A 75 10.31 -7.36 10.80
N TRP A 76 9.80 -8.40 10.14
CA TRP A 76 8.39 -8.45 9.74
C TRP A 76 7.43 -8.32 10.92
N LYS A 77 7.71 -9.00 12.03
CA LYS A 77 6.90 -8.89 13.26
C LYS A 77 6.93 -7.48 13.84
N ASP A 78 8.06 -6.77 13.76
CA ASP A 78 8.14 -5.39 14.19
C ASP A 78 7.26 -4.47 13.34
N LEU A 79 7.28 -4.63 12.01
CA LEU A 79 6.39 -3.87 11.11
C LEU A 79 4.92 -4.09 11.46
N VAL A 80 4.51 -5.34 11.60
CA VAL A 80 3.11 -5.70 11.94
C VAL A 80 2.73 -5.12 13.30
N ARG A 81 3.60 -5.23 14.30
CA ARG A 81 3.38 -4.69 15.64
C ARG A 81 3.20 -3.17 15.62
N VAL A 82 4.10 -2.46 14.95
CA VAL A 82 4.05 -1.00 14.89
C VAL A 82 2.83 -0.53 14.10
N ASN A 83 2.56 -1.12 12.93
CA ASN A 83 1.41 -0.73 12.13
C ASN A 83 0.09 -0.86 12.92
N ARG A 84 -0.15 -2.03 13.52
CA ARG A 84 -1.36 -2.28 14.30
C ARG A 84 -1.44 -1.44 15.56
N TRP A 85 -0.32 -1.25 16.25
CA TRP A 85 -0.30 -0.46 17.47
C TRP A 85 -0.72 0.98 17.18
N VAL A 86 -0.10 1.64 16.18
CA VAL A 86 -0.43 3.02 15.83
C VAL A 86 -1.87 3.12 15.34
N ASN A 87 -2.31 2.22 14.45
CA ASN A 87 -3.69 2.20 13.95
C ASN A 87 -4.74 2.04 15.06
N SER A 88 -4.39 1.36 16.17
CA SER A 88 -5.31 1.12 17.27
C SER A 88 -5.28 2.21 18.36
N ASN A 89 -4.18 2.96 18.47
CA ASN A 89 -3.98 3.91 19.58
C ASN A 89 -4.12 5.38 19.15
N VAL A 90 -3.91 5.70 17.88
CA VAL A 90 -4.22 7.01 17.33
C VAL A 90 -5.66 7.00 16.82
N LYS A 91 -6.43 8.03 17.17
CA LYS A 91 -7.81 8.20 16.70
C LYS A 91 -7.83 9.14 15.50
N PRO A 92 -8.55 8.79 14.42
CA PRO A 92 -8.61 9.63 13.24
C PRO A 92 -9.29 10.97 13.56
N MET A 93 -8.61 12.05 13.22
CA MET A 93 -9.12 13.42 13.30
C MET A 93 -8.39 14.25 12.26
N THR A 94 -9.14 14.94 11.40
CA THR A 94 -8.55 15.81 10.38
C THR A 94 -7.92 17.05 11.02
N ASP A 95 -6.94 17.62 10.38
CA ASP A 95 -6.31 18.86 10.84
C ASP A 95 -7.29 20.02 11.00
N LEU A 96 -8.29 20.06 10.11
CA LEU A 96 -9.33 21.07 10.20
C LEU A 96 -10.18 20.93 11.47
N GLU A 97 -10.51 19.71 11.87
CA GLU A 97 -11.25 19.42 13.10
C GLU A 97 -10.39 19.62 14.35
N HIS A 98 -9.11 19.29 14.26
CA HIS A 98 -8.18 19.28 15.39
C HIS A 98 -7.57 20.66 15.67
N TRP A 99 -7.08 21.32 14.60
CA TRP A 99 -6.28 22.54 14.71
C TRP A 99 -6.94 23.75 14.04
N GLY A 100 -8.03 23.55 13.27
CA GLY A 100 -8.69 24.61 12.50
C GLY A 100 -7.90 25.06 11.26
N VAL A 101 -6.92 24.25 10.82
CA VAL A 101 -6.09 24.48 9.62
C VAL A 101 -6.28 23.34 8.62
N VAL A 102 -5.90 23.54 7.37
CA VAL A 102 -6.14 22.55 6.32
C VAL A 102 -5.10 21.42 6.33
N GLU A 103 -3.88 21.72 6.77
CA GLU A 103 -2.74 20.79 6.73
C GLU A 103 -1.77 21.15 7.86
N ARG A 104 -1.44 20.19 8.72
CA ARG A 104 -0.46 20.35 9.79
C ARG A 104 0.13 19.01 10.19
N TRP A 105 1.31 18.72 9.72
CA TRP A 105 2.04 17.52 10.11
C TRP A 105 2.58 17.63 11.52
N ASN A 106 2.21 16.73 12.39
CA ASN A 106 2.72 16.65 13.77
C ASN A 106 2.78 15.21 14.28
N TYR A 107 3.43 14.99 15.40
CA TYR A 107 3.29 13.73 16.11
C TYR A 107 1.97 13.69 16.85
N PRO A 108 1.22 12.57 16.82
CA PRO A 108 -0.08 12.43 17.47
C PRO A 108 0.09 12.16 18.98
N ASP A 109 0.81 13.04 19.68
CA ASP A 109 1.18 12.87 21.10
C ASP A 109 -0.04 13.00 22.04
N ASP A 110 -1.12 13.61 21.58
CA ASP A 110 -2.41 13.69 22.27
C ASP A 110 -3.38 12.55 21.92
N GLY A 111 -2.97 11.64 21.02
CA GLY A 111 -3.71 10.47 20.59
C GLY A 111 -4.68 10.72 19.43
N TYR A 112 -4.58 11.85 18.73
CA TYR A 112 -5.37 12.18 17.54
C TYR A 112 -4.47 12.56 16.38
N GLY A 113 -4.93 12.32 15.15
CA GLY A 113 -4.22 12.71 13.93
C GLY A 113 -4.85 12.16 12.67
N ASP A 114 -4.35 12.60 11.51
CA ASP A 114 -4.74 12.04 10.23
C ASP A 114 -3.59 11.28 9.53
N CYS A 115 -3.62 11.08 8.23
CA CYS A 115 -2.78 10.08 7.57
C CYS A 115 -1.29 10.29 7.77
N GLU A 116 -0.79 11.53 7.68
CA GLU A 116 0.63 11.83 7.86
C GLU A 116 1.11 11.70 9.30
N ASP A 117 0.26 12.01 10.27
CA ASP A 117 0.59 11.87 11.70
C ASP A 117 0.80 10.39 12.06
N TYR A 118 -0.05 9.50 11.51
CA TYR A 118 0.15 8.06 11.63
C TYR A 118 1.47 7.62 11.00
N VAL A 119 1.83 8.18 9.85
CA VAL A 119 3.09 7.87 9.17
C VAL A 119 4.29 8.32 10.00
N LEU A 120 4.25 9.55 10.53
CA LEU A 120 5.30 10.10 11.39
C LEU A 120 5.49 9.23 12.64
N GLU A 121 4.41 8.82 13.30
CA GLU A 121 4.47 7.98 14.49
C GLU A 121 5.01 6.58 14.21
N LYS A 122 4.53 5.91 13.15
CA LYS A 122 5.07 4.61 12.75
C LYS A 122 6.56 4.69 12.45
N ARG A 123 6.98 5.73 11.73
CA ARG A 123 8.38 5.99 11.43
C ARG A 123 9.19 6.23 12.70
N ARG A 124 8.73 7.08 13.62
CA ARG A 124 9.35 7.36 14.91
C ARG A 124 9.57 6.08 15.71
N MET A 125 8.54 5.25 15.86
CA MET A 125 8.60 3.98 16.59
C MET A 125 9.59 2.99 15.97
N LEU A 126 9.62 2.85 14.66
CA LEU A 126 10.57 1.98 13.96
C LEU A 126 12.00 2.48 14.11
N MET A 127 12.25 3.79 13.99
CA MET A 127 13.57 4.37 14.23
C MET A 127 14.05 4.15 15.67
N GLN A 128 13.17 4.29 16.66
CA GLN A 128 13.47 3.98 18.06
C GLN A 128 13.79 2.49 18.29
N ALA A 129 13.20 1.60 17.47
CA ALA A 129 13.53 0.18 17.44
C ALA A 129 14.82 -0.16 16.67
N GLY A 130 15.56 0.86 16.20
CA GLY A 130 16.84 0.71 15.50
C GLY A 130 16.75 0.53 13.98
N TRP A 131 15.59 0.79 13.39
CA TRP A 131 15.45 0.76 11.94
C TRP A 131 16.15 1.96 11.29
N PRO A 132 16.85 1.76 10.17
CA PRO A 132 17.51 2.86 9.48
C PRO A 132 16.47 3.80 8.85
N ARG A 133 16.62 5.09 9.09
CA ARG A 133 15.76 6.13 8.52
C ARG A 133 15.66 6.03 6.99
N GLU A 134 16.76 5.67 6.35
CA GLU A 134 16.91 5.54 4.90
C GLU A 134 15.97 4.48 4.30
N ALA A 135 15.50 3.54 5.12
CA ALA A 135 14.53 2.53 4.70
C ALA A 135 13.08 2.90 5.02
N LEU A 136 12.83 4.04 5.72
CA LEU A 136 11.52 4.46 6.20
C LEU A 136 11.11 5.78 5.53
N LEU A 137 10.43 5.68 4.40
CA LEU A 137 10.19 6.81 3.51
C LEU A 137 8.73 7.26 3.55
N ILE A 138 8.51 8.51 3.98
CA ILE A 138 7.19 9.13 3.88
C ILE A 138 6.83 9.24 2.40
N THR A 139 5.67 8.75 2.04
CA THR A 139 5.22 8.62 0.65
C THR A 139 3.83 9.22 0.50
N VAL A 140 3.66 10.05 -0.52
CA VAL A 140 2.37 10.63 -0.90
C VAL A 140 1.81 9.85 -2.08
N VAL A 141 0.58 9.45 -1.94
CA VAL A 141 -0.17 8.71 -2.96
C VAL A 141 -1.52 9.39 -3.25
N ARG A 142 -2.21 8.91 -4.27
CA ARG A 142 -3.66 9.04 -4.41
C ARG A 142 -4.28 7.70 -4.11
N ASP A 143 -5.27 7.69 -3.24
CA ASP A 143 -6.01 6.48 -2.90
C ASP A 143 -6.93 6.03 -4.03
N GLN A 144 -7.74 5.01 -3.79
CA GLN A 144 -8.67 4.46 -4.79
C GLN A 144 -9.80 5.42 -5.17
N HIS A 145 -10.08 6.45 -4.34
CA HIS A 145 -11.07 7.51 -4.62
C HIS A 145 -10.43 8.71 -5.34
N GLY A 146 -9.09 8.75 -5.42
CA GLY A 146 -8.31 9.84 -5.99
C GLY A 146 -7.94 10.92 -4.98
N ASP A 147 -8.23 10.70 -3.70
CA ASP A 147 -7.90 11.62 -2.62
C ASP A 147 -6.41 11.55 -2.26
N GLY A 148 -5.85 12.67 -1.80
CA GLY A 148 -4.48 12.72 -1.29
C GLY A 148 -4.36 11.87 -0.04
N HIS A 149 -3.28 11.07 0.07
CA HIS A 149 -3.06 10.22 1.20
C HIS A 149 -1.57 10.04 1.47
N ALA A 150 -1.18 9.95 2.74
CA ALA A 150 0.19 9.68 3.18
C ALA A 150 0.31 8.27 3.74
N ILE A 151 1.39 7.58 3.36
CA ILE A 151 1.72 6.23 3.80
C ILE A 151 3.20 6.11 4.12
N LEU A 152 3.58 5.13 4.93
CA LEU A 152 4.99 4.81 5.17
C LEU A 152 5.44 3.68 4.23
N THR A 153 6.39 3.99 3.35
CA THR A 153 7.08 2.98 2.54
C THR A 153 8.30 2.46 3.30
N VAL A 154 8.36 1.15 3.48
CA VAL A 154 9.52 0.45 4.06
C VAL A 154 10.28 -0.25 2.94
N LYS A 155 11.54 0.14 2.73
CA LYS A 155 12.43 -0.48 1.73
C LYS A 155 13.19 -1.63 2.34
N SER A 156 13.11 -2.78 1.69
CA SER A 156 13.80 -3.99 2.11
C SER A 156 14.44 -4.74 0.95
N ASP A 157 15.27 -5.73 1.26
CA ASP A 157 15.84 -6.69 0.31
C ASP A 157 14.77 -7.54 -0.43
N LYS A 158 13.51 -7.51 0.02
CA LYS A 158 12.39 -8.27 -0.54
C LYS A 158 11.33 -7.41 -1.21
N GLY A 159 11.57 -6.11 -1.33
CA GLY A 159 10.65 -5.15 -1.95
C GLY A 159 10.26 -4.00 -1.05
N GLU A 160 9.33 -3.21 -1.53
CA GLU A 160 8.79 -2.04 -0.83
C GLU A 160 7.44 -2.38 -0.21
N PHE A 161 7.37 -2.33 1.12
CA PHE A 161 6.16 -2.66 1.88
C PHE A 161 5.53 -1.40 2.46
N ILE A 162 4.21 -1.39 2.49
CA ILE A 162 3.42 -0.22 2.87
C ILE A 162 2.76 -0.44 4.23
N LEU A 163 3.01 0.50 5.16
CA LEU A 163 2.28 0.65 6.41
C LEU A 163 1.30 1.82 6.25
N ASP A 164 0.03 1.54 6.52
CA ASP A 164 -1.09 2.42 6.21
C ASP A 164 -2.05 2.50 7.41
N ASN A 165 -2.64 3.68 7.67
CA ASN A 165 -3.65 3.82 8.72
C ASN A 165 -5.04 3.34 8.27
N GLN A 166 -5.28 3.21 6.97
CA GLN A 166 -6.54 2.69 6.44
C GLN A 166 -6.64 1.17 6.48
N ARG A 167 -5.52 0.45 6.79
CA ARG A 167 -5.49 -1.02 6.86
C ARG A 167 -4.41 -1.53 7.80
N ASP A 168 -4.69 -2.66 8.44
CA ASP A 168 -3.71 -3.34 9.29
C ASP A 168 -2.77 -4.25 8.50
N ASP A 169 -3.19 -4.71 7.32
CA ASP A 169 -2.38 -5.56 6.46
C ASP A 169 -1.28 -4.74 5.78
N ILE A 170 -0.06 -5.28 5.85
CA ILE A 170 1.10 -4.71 5.17
C ILE A 170 1.19 -5.33 3.78
N LEU A 171 1.06 -4.50 2.76
CA LEU A 171 1.07 -4.91 1.36
C LEU A 171 2.36 -4.50 0.66
N LEU A 172 2.70 -5.21 -0.41
CA LEU A 172 3.67 -4.72 -1.38
C LEU A 172 3.11 -3.45 -2.03
N TRP A 173 3.95 -2.48 -2.35
CA TRP A 173 3.53 -1.21 -2.94
C TRP A 173 2.60 -1.39 -4.16
N ALA A 174 2.93 -2.36 -5.03
CA ALA A 174 2.19 -2.64 -6.26
C ALA A 174 0.81 -3.30 -6.02
N ASP A 175 0.57 -3.82 -4.80
CA ASP A 175 -0.68 -4.50 -4.44
C ASP A 175 -1.67 -3.60 -3.69
N THR A 176 -1.27 -2.34 -3.41
CA THR A 176 -2.12 -1.40 -2.66
C THR A 176 -3.29 -0.85 -3.46
N GLY A 177 -3.16 -0.83 -4.79
CA GLY A 177 -4.11 -0.16 -5.68
C GLY A 177 -4.02 1.37 -5.66
N TYR A 178 -3.02 1.93 -4.99
CA TYR A 178 -2.77 3.37 -4.94
C TYR A 178 -1.99 3.86 -6.16
N ARG A 179 -2.20 5.11 -6.52
CA ARG A 179 -1.34 5.81 -7.47
C ARG A 179 -0.26 6.55 -6.69
N PHE A 180 0.97 6.07 -6.78
CA PHE A 180 2.12 6.68 -6.13
C PHE A 180 2.50 7.99 -6.82
N VAL A 181 2.74 9.04 -6.05
CA VAL A 181 3.01 10.39 -6.54
C VAL A 181 4.46 10.79 -6.30
N LYS A 182 4.87 10.79 -5.03
CA LYS A 182 6.21 11.18 -4.61
C LYS A 182 6.54 10.60 -3.25
N ARG A 183 7.83 10.50 -2.96
CA ARG A 183 8.31 10.12 -1.62
C ARG A 183 9.62 10.79 -1.28
N GLN A 184 10.04 10.68 -0.03
CA GLN A 184 11.38 11.05 0.41
C GLN A 184 12.45 10.23 -0.32
N SER A 185 13.60 10.86 -0.58
CA SER A 185 14.81 10.15 -1.01
C SER A 185 15.37 9.32 0.15
N GLN A 186 15.95 8.16 -0.16
CA GLN A 186 16.64 7.36 0.85
C GLN A 186 17.87 8.08 1.43
N SER A 187 18.54 8.87 0.63
CA SER A 187 19.79 9.53 1.02
C SER A 187 19.57 10.82 1.81
N ASP A 188 18.46 11.53 1.58
CA ASP A 188 18.16 12.80 2.23
C ASP A 188 16.65 12.96 2.42
N PRO A 189 16.15 13.12 3.66
CA PRO A 189 14.71 13.25 3.91
C PRO A 189 14.10 14.55 3.38
N ASN A 190 14.94 15.57 3.07
CA ASN A 190 14.48 16.84 2.53
C ASN A 190 14.38 16.82 1.00
N VAL A 191 15.01 15.84 0.36
CA VAL A 191 14.89 15.61 -1.08
C VAL A 191 13.71 14.68 -1.33
N TRP A 192 12.80 15.10 -2.19
CA TRP A 192 11.64 14.34 -2.62
C TRP A 192 11.76 13.97 -4.08
N VAL A 193 11.34 12.75 -4.42
CA VAL A 193 11.41 12.21 -5.77
C VAL A 193 10.02 11.79 -6.23
N SER A 194 9.73 11.97 -7.52
CA SER A 194 8.51 11.45 -8.12
C SER A 194 8.59 9.92 -8.20
N LEU A 195 7.44 9.25 -8.19
CA LEU A 195 7.33 7.81 -8.27
C LEU A 195 6.51 7.42 -9.50
N GLY A 196 7.09 6.57 -10.34
CA GLY A 196 6.46 5.84 -11.42
C GLY A 196 5.72 6.68 -12.46
N GLU A 197 5.50 6.09 -13.62
CA GLU A 197 4.39 6.51 -14.47
C GLU A 197 3.11 6.24 -13.70
N PRO A 198 2.18 7.21 -13.61
CA PRO A 198 0.87 6.91 -13.06
C PRO A 198 0.30 5.75 -13.88
N HIS A 199 -0.19 4.71 -13.22
CA HIS A 199 -1.01 3.72 -13.90
C HIS A 199 -2.05 4.52 -14.70
N PRO A 200 -2.11 4.39 -16.04
CA PRO A 200 -3.14 5.08 -16.78
C PRO A 200 -4.46 4.68 -16.13
N ALA A 201 -5.24 5.71 -15.73
CA ALA A 201 -6.58 5.45 -15.23
C ALA A 201 -7.25 4.49 -16.23
N PRO A 202 -7.92 3.41 -15.78
CA PRO A 202 -8.62 2.53 -16.70
C PRO A 202 -9.50 3.42 -17.57
N LEU A 203 -9.32 3.34 -18.88
CA LEU A 203 -10.18 4.01 -19.84
C LEU A 203 -11.57 3.40 -19.64
N THR A 204 -12.36 4.00 -18.77
CA THR A 204 -13.79 3.70 -18.70
C THR A 204 -14.35 4.14 -20.03
N ALA A 205 -14.56 3.17 -20.92
CA ALA A 205 -15.31 3.41 -22.13
C ALA A 205 -16.67 3.96 -21.71
N THR A 206 -16.92 5.22 -22.00
CA THR A 206 -18.23 5.82 -21.81
C THR A 206 -19.19 5.06 -22.73
N PRO A 207 -20.24 4.40 -22.22
CA PRO A 207 -21.25 3.85 -23.07
C PRO A 207 -21.95 5.00 -23.79
N ARG A 208 -22.11 4.86 -25.08
CA ARG A 208 -22.99 5.73 -25.90
C ARG A 208 -24.45 5.44 -25.59
#